data_f45b5cfa16845fe973bab407511eaeb3
#
_entry.id   f45b5cfa16845fe973bab407511eaeb3
#
_cell.length_a   1.000
_cell.length_b   1.000
_cell.length_c   1.000
_cell.angle_alpha   90.00
_cell.angle_beta   90.00
_cell.angle_gamma   90.00
#
_symmetry.space_group_name_H-M   'P 1'
#
loop_
_entity.id
_entity.type
_entity.pdbx_description
1 polymer ?
#
loop_
_entity_poly.entity_id
_entity_poly.type
_entity_poly.pdbx_seq_one_letter_code
_entity_poly.pdbx_strand_id
1 'polypeptide(L)'
;MNSIPPGVWNAIDYERLAVQSMDAGRYAYVAGGCGWDRAVAANRAAFARWAVLPRLMRDMRSGHSRITLGGLDLPHPLLLAPVAHQRLAHADAEIATARAAAATGSCLVASTLSSCTLEEIAAASGPARWFQLYLQPERAHTLDLLARAQAAGYGAIVVTLDASIQLASRAALAAGFVLPADCVAANLRGYPQSAPVPLQDGSSRIFQGAMRHAPTWDDLHWLLQASPLPVWVKGVLHPDDARQLQAAGCAGLIVSNHGGRSLDDAPASLTQLPAIRAAVGPACPLLLDGGVRSGSDAFKALALGANAVLVGRLQMVALAVAGALGVAHMLQLLVEELQATMAQAGCATLADITPNCLTPSC
;
A
#
# COMPACT_ATOMS: atom_id res chain seq x y z
N MET A 1 4.46 -23.54 7.80
CA MET A 1 4.29 -23.60 9.29
C MET A 1 2.87 -23.17 9.60
N ASN A 2 2.16 -23.94 10.43
CA ASN A 2 0.76 -23.66 10.80
C ASN A 2 0.65 -23.01 12.21
N SER A 3 1.70 -22.32 12.67
CA SER A 3 1.72 -21.65 13.97
C SER A 3 2.54 -20.38 13.92
N ILE A 4 2.18 -19.44 14.78
CA ILE A 4 2.98 -18.22 14.99
C ILE A 4 4.24 -18.63 15.75
N PRO A 5 5.44 -18.26 15.28
CA PRO A 5 6.67 -18.52 16.01
C PRO A 5 6.67 -17.83 17.38
N PRO A 6 7.34 -18.41 18.40
CA PRO A 6 7.52 -17.74 19.68
C PRO A 6 8.33 -16.44 19.51
N GLY A 7 8.07 -15.46 20.37
CA GLY A 7 8.79 -14.17 20.38
C GLY A 7 8.28 -13.14 19.37
N VAL A 8 7.06 -13.31 18.84
CA VAL A 8 6.33 -12.26 18.12
C VAL A 8 5.41 -11.55 19.10
N TRP A 9 5.85 -10.41 19.60
CA TRP A 9 5.12 -9.56 20.57
C TRP A 9 4.44 -8.35 19.92
N ASN A 10 4.97 -7.93 18.77
CA ASN A 10 4.44 -6.83 17.97
C ASN A 10 4.67 -7.10 16.48
N ALA A 11 4.06 -6.29 15.61
CA ALA A 11 4.12 -6.50 14.17
C ALA A 11 5.53 -6.37 13.57
N ILE A 12 6.42 -5.56 14.16
CA ILE A 12 7.78 -5.38 13.66
C ILE A 12 8.68 -6.60 13.90
N ASP A 13 8.34 -7.48 14.85
CA ASP A 13 9.12 -8.70 15.10
C ASP A 13 9.15 -9.63 13.88
N TYR A 14 8.15 -9.56 13.02
CA TYR A 14 8.15 -10.28 11.75
C TYR A 14 9.29 -9.87 10.83
N GLU A 15 9.77 -8.60 10.87
CA GLU A 15 10.93 -8.17 10.05
C GLU A 15 12.19 -8.94 10.45
N ARG A 16 12.42 -9.13 11.75
CA ARG A 16 13.56 -9.90 12.28
C ARG A 16 13.49 -11.39 11.90
N LEU A 17 12.30 -11.99 11.98
CA LEU A 17 12.11 -13.40 11.66
C LEU A 17 12.17 -13.68 10.14
N ALA A 18 11.73 -12.74 9.31
CA ALA A 18 11.75 -12.88 7.87
C ALA A 18 13.15 -13.01 7.28
N VAL A 19 14.16 -12.43 7.94
CA VAL A 19 15.58 -12.62 7.56
C VAL A 19 15.98 -14.11 7.53
N GLN A 20 15.38 -14.93 8.39
CA GLN A 20 15.63 -16.37 8.47
C GLN A 20 14.65 -17.19 7.60
N SER A 21 13.54 -16.60 7.20
CA SER A 21 12.47 -17.28 6.44
C SER A 21 12.57 -17.08 4.92
N MET A 22 13.41 -16.14 4.46
CA MET A 22 13.61 -15.83 3.05
C MET A 22 15.10 -15.95 2.71
N ASP A 23 15.43 -16.29 1.45
CA ASP A 23 16.80 -16.14 0.99
C ASP A 23 17.22 -14.65 0.96
N ALA A 24 18.52 -14.41 1.06
CA ALA A 24 19.07 -13.05 1.20
C ALA A 24 18.67 -12.12 0.04
N GLY A 25 18.59 -12.63 -1.20
CA GLY A 25 18.22 -11.86 -2.37
C GLY A 25 16.74 -11.45 -2.34
N ARG A 26 15.83 -12.38 -2.04
CA ARG A 26 14.39 -12.10 -1.89
C ARG A 26 14.15 -11.13 -0.74
N TYR A 27 14.80 -11.35 0.41
CA TYR A 27 14.67 -10.45 1.54
C TYR A 27 15.15 -9.03 1.18
N ALA A 28 16.32 -8.89 0.56
CA ALA A 28 16.84 -7.59 0.12
C ALA A 28 15.90 -6.86 -0.86
N TYR A 29 15.27 -7.61 -1.77
CA TYR A 29 14.27 -7.05 -2.68
C TYR A 29 12.99 -6.59 -1.97
N VAL A 30 12.47 -7.40 -1.03
CA VAL A 30 11.24 -7.09 -0.28
C VAL A 30 11.46 -5.96 0.71
N ALA A 31 12.53 -6.01 1.50
CA ALA A 31 12.83 -5.04 2.54
C ALA A 31 13.35 -3.71 2.00
N GLY A 32 14.10 -3.74 0.87
CA GLY A 32 14.70 -2.58 0.25
C GLY A 32 13.72 -1.65 -0.46
N GLY A 33 14.21 -0.50 -0.87
CA GLY A 33 13.52 0.50 -1.69
C GLY A 33 14.15 0.60 -3.07
N CYS A 34 14.54 1.82 -3.46
CA CYS A 34 15.37 2.09 -4.62
C CYS A 34 16.65 2.84 -4.18
N GLY A 35 17.64 2.92 -5.05
CA GLY A 35 18.88 3.62 -4.80
C GLY A 35 19.55 3.19 -3.49
N TRP A 36 19.72 4.13 -2.57
CA TRP A 36 20.37 3.96 -1.28
C TRP A 36 19.41 3.74 -0.09
N ASP A 37 18.14 3.48 -0.36
CA ASP A 37 17.07 3.30 0.66
C ASP A 37 16.79 4.54 1.52
N ARG A 38 17.15 5.74 1.06
CA ARG A 38 16.96 7.01 1.81
C ARG A 38 15.49 7.28 2.08
N ALA A 39 14.63 7.13 1.07
CA ALA A 39 13.18 7.30 1.24
C ALA A 39 12.58 6.24 2.15
N VAL A 40 13.12 5.01 2.16
CA VAL A 40 12.71 3.96 3.12
C VAL A 40 13.01 4.38 4.55
N ALA A 41 14.23 4.86 4.81
CA ALA A 41 14.64 5.36 6.11
C ALA A 41 13.84 6.60 6.53
N ALA A 42 13.64 7.55 5.60
CA ALA A 42 12.84 8.76 5.84
C ALA A 42 11.39 8.45 6.21
N ASN A 43 10.76 7.47 5.55
CA ASN A 43 9.40 7.04 5.88
C ASN A 43 9.28 6.56 7.33
N ARG A 44 10.26 5.81 7.85
CA ARG A 44 10.26 5.36 9.25
C ARG A 44 10.54 6.52 10.22
N ALA A 45 11.54 7.34 9.91
CA ALA A 45 11.94 8.47 10.73
C ALA A 45 10.83 9.55 10.87
N ALA A 46 9.97 9.70 9.86
CA ALA A 46 8.88 10.66 9.88
C ALA A 46 7.89 10.42 11.04
N PHE A 47 7.62 9.16 11.39
CA PHE A 47 6.74 8.81 12.53
C PHE A 47 7.38 9.15 13.88
N ALA A 48 8.70 9.07 14.00
CA ALA A 48 9.42 9.38 15.23
C ALA A 48 9.38 10.89 15.58
N ARG A 49 9.04 11.75 14.61
CA ARG A 49 8.90 13.20 14.82
C ARG A 49 7.64 13.59 15.59
N TRP A 50 6.78 12.65 15.88
CA TRP A 50 5.51 12.89 16.56
C TRP A 50 5.38 12.01 17.79
N ALA A 51 4.97 12.61 18.90
CA ALA A 51 4.56 11.91 20.12
C ALA A 51 3.05 12.03 20.29
N VAL A 52 2.42 10.98 20.83
CA VAL A 52 1.00 10.97 21.17
C VAL A 52 0.82 11.62 22.54
N LEU A 53 -0.13 12.56 22.67
CA LEU A 53 -0.49 13.22 23.93
C LEU A 53 -1.58 12.41 24.63
N PRO A 54 -1.31 11.79 25.80
CA PRO A 54 -2.32 11.07 26.56
C PRO A 54 -3.38 12.01 27.13
N ARG A 55 -4.62 11.54 27.22
CA ARG A 55 -5.73 12.24 27.88
C ARG A 55 -6.29 11.38 29.00
N LEU A 56 -6.41 11.96 30.18
CA LEU A 56 -6.90 11.26 31.36
C LEU A 56 -8.43 11.32 31.47
N MET A 57 -8.99 10.31 32.14
CA MET A 57 -10.38 10.27 32.62
C MET A 57 -11.44 10.41 31.50
N ARG A 58 -11.13 9.90 30.29
CA ARG A 58 -12.10 9.81 29.22
C ARG A 58 -12.86 8.48 29.30
N ASP A 59 -14.17 8.54 29.04
CA ASP A 59 -14.98 7.32 28.96
C ASP A 59 -14.72 6.61 27.62
N MET A 60 -14.13 5.42 27.69
CA MET A 60 -13.74 4.62 26.54
C MET A 60 -14.64 3.39 26.34
N ARG A 61 -15.70 3.20 27.17
CA ARG A 61 -16.51 1.97 27.18
C ARG A 61 -17.25 1.71 25.88
N SER A 62 -17.58 2.75 25.10
CA SER A 62 -18.20 2.63 23.78
C SER A 62 -17.18 2.71 22.62
N GLY A 63 -15.89 2.63 22.93
CA GLY A 63 -14.82 2.83 21.96
C GLY A 63 -14.80 1.77 20.85
N HIS A 64 -14.41 2.21 19.65
CA HIS A 64 -14.22 1.33 18.48
C HIS A 64 -13.36 1.99 17.41
N SER A 65 -12.72 1.16 16.57
CA SER A 65 -11.92 1.61 15.44
C SER A 65 -12.61 1.41 14.06
N ARG A 66 -13.93 1.22 14.03
CA ARG A 66 -14.70 1.00 12.79
C ARG A 66 -14.70 2.23 11.91
N ILE A 67 -14.71 2.00 10.59
CA ILE A 67 -14.76 3.05 9.57
C ILE A 67 -15.60 2.60 8.38
N THR A 68 -16.35 3.54 7.78
CA THR A 68 -16.90 3.39 6.42
C THR A 68 -15.97 4.10 5.45
N LEU A 69 -15.44 3.38 4.46
CA LEU A 69 -14.48 3.88 3.49
C LEU A 69 -14.76 3.33 2.09
N GLY A 70 -14.97 4.21 1.11
CA GLY A 70 -15.21 3.80 -0.28
C GLY A 70 -16.37 2.81 -0.42
N GLY A 71 -17.44 3.01 0.37
CA GLY A 71 -18.62 2.13 0.40
C GLY A 71 -18.44 0.82 1.18
N LEU A 72 -17.30 0.62 1.86
CA LEU A 72 -17.02 -0.56 2.70
C LEU A 72 -17.14 -0.21 4.17
N ASP A 73 -17.85 -1.02 4.94
CA ASP A 73 -17.84 -0.99 6.41
C ASP A 73 -16.72 -1.90 6.92
N LEU A 74 -15.70 -1.29 7.52
CA LEU A 74 -14.50 -1.98 7.96
C LEU A 74 -14.38 -1.93 9.49
N PRO A 75 -13.92 -3.01 10.15
CA PRO A 75 -13.74 -3.05 11.60
C PRO A 75 -12.62 -2.14 12.10
N HIS A 76 -11.71 -1.74 11.22
CA HIS A 76 -10.56 -0.89 11.54
C HIS A 76 -10.00 -0.19 10.28
N PRO A 77 -9.20 0.90 10.42
CA PRO A 77 -8.68 1.68 9.30
C PRO A 77 -7.36 1.14 8.72
N LEU A 78 -7.08 -0.16 8.88
CA LEU A 78 -5.86 -0.79 8.36
C LEU A 78 -6.21 -1.63 7.13
N LEU A 79 -5.60 -1.32 5.99
CA LEU A 79 -5.75 -2.03 4.73
C LEU A 79 -4.44 -2.73 4.35
N LEU A 80 -4.52 -3.80 3.59
CA LEU A 80 -3.36 -4.45 2.98
C LEU A 80 -3.03 -3.75 1.65
N ALA A 81 -1.82 -3.19 1.57
CA ALA A 81 -1.35 -2.46 0.38
C ALA A 81 -1.18 -3.39 -0.83
N PRO A 82 -1.27 -2.86 -2.06
CA PRO A 82 -0.95 -3.64 -3.25
C PRO A 82 0.54 -3.95 -3.30
N VAL A 83 0.89 -5.24 -3.19
CA VAL A 83 2.27 -5.73 -3.28
C VAL A 83 2.34 -6.80 -4.36
N ALA A 84 3.26 -6.59 -5.30
CA ALA A 84 3.52 -7.52 -6.39
C ALA A 84 4.25 -8.78 -5.92
N HIS A 85 4.10 -9.87 -6.68
CA HIS A 85 4.96 -11.06 -6.59
C HIS A 85 5.06 -11.65 -5.18
N GLN A 86 3.92 -11.84 -4.50
CA GLN A 86 3.94 -12.37 -3.12
C GLN A 86 4.44 -13.82 -3.04
N ARG A 87 4.58 -14.53 -4.17
CA ARG A 87 5.27 -15.81 -4.26
C ARG A 87 6.74 -15.74 -3.84
N LEU A 88 7.34 -14.56 -3.87
CA LEU A 88 8.67 -14.34 -3.29
C LEU A 88 8.71 -14.64 -1.78
N ALA A 89 7.59 -14.43 -1.09
CA ALA A 89 7.48 -14.63 0.36
C ALA A 89 6.93 -16.01 0.73
N HIS A 90 5.93 -16.53 0.00
CA HIS A 90 5.24 -17.77 0.35
C HIS A 90 4.66 -18.46 -0.89
N ALA A 91 4.60 -19.79 -0.88
CA ALA A 91 4.08 -20.58 -2.01
C ALA A 91 2.62 -20.25 -2.35
N ASP A 92 1.76 -20.02 -1.33
CA ASP A 92 0.35 -19.64 -1.52
C ASP A 92 0.18 -18.16 -1.92
N ALA A 93 1.24 -17.36 -1.90
CA ALA A 93 1.30 -15.98 -2.39
C ALA A 93 0.08 -15.14 -1.92
N GLU A 94 -0.56 -14.42 -2.86
CA GLU A 94 -1.70 -13.54 -2.61
C GLU A 94 -2.95 -14.28 -2.08
N ILE A 95 -3.07 -15.57 -2.33
CA ILE A 95 -4.18 -16.40 -1.78
C ILE A 95 -4.09 -16.46 -0.24
N ALA A 96 -2.89 -16.64 0.30
CA ALA A 96 -2.69 -16.63 1.75
C ALA A 96 -3.02 -15.25 2.35
N THR A 97 -2.59 -14.17 1.70
CA THR A 97 -2.91 -12.79 2.11
C THR A 97 -4.42 -12.52 2.02
N ALA A 98 -5.09 -13.00 0.98
CA ALA A 98 -6.54 -12.86 0.80
C ALA A 98 -7.33 -13.56 1.91
N ARG A 99 -6.92 -14.78 2.29
CA ARG A 99 -7.51 -15.52 3.43
C ARG A 99 -7.32 -14.76 4.75
N ALA A 100 -6.15 -14.17 4.97
CA ALA A 100 -5.90 -13.36 6.16
C ALA A 100 -6.78 -12.11 6.19
N ALA A 101 -6.93 -11.41 5.06
CA ALA A 101 -7.82 -10.26 4.94
C ALA A 101 -9.27 -10.63 5.23
N ALA A 102 -9.76 -11.76 4.69
CA ALA A 102 -11.09 -12.27 4.97
C ALA A 102 -11.31 -12.57 6.46
N ALA A 103 -10.34 -13.22 7.11
CA ALA A 103 -10.41 -13.59 8.52
C ALA A 103 -10.41 -12.38 9.47
N THR A 104 -9.79 -11.26 9.07
CA THR A 104 -9.68 -10.04 9.89
C THR A 104 -10.68 -8.94 9.48
N GLY A 105 -11.47 -9.15 8.43
CA GLY A 105 -12.36 -8.13 7.88
C GLY A 105 -11.63 -6.95 7.24
N SER A 106 -10.34 -7.10 6.94
CA SER A 106 -9.52 -6.05 6.35
C SER A 106 -9.77 -5.92 4.84
N CYS A 107 -9.68 -4.71 4.31
CA CYS A 107 -9.66 -4.51 2.86
C CYS A 107 -8.29 -4.90 2.29
N LEU A 108 -8.31 -5.77 1.27
CA LEU A 108 -7.14 -6.13 0.48
C LEU A 108 -7.10 -5.33 -0.82
N VAL A 109 -5.96 -4.74 -1.14
CA VAL A 109 -5.72 -4.18 -2.49
C VAL A 109 -4.85 -5.16 -3.28
N ALA A 110 -5.46 -5.88 -4.24
CA ALA A 110 -4.74 -6.82 -5.10
C ALA A 110 -3.94 -6.09 -6.18
N SER A 111 -2.71 -6.53 -6.47
CA SER A 111 -1.84 -5.88 -7.46
C SER A 111 -2.07 -6.40 -8.88
N THR A 112 -1.93 -5.53 -9.90
CA THR A 112 -1.79 -5.96 -11.31
C THR A 112 -0.69 -7.01 -11.48
N LEU A 113 0.40 -6.87 -10.72
CA LEU A 113 1.58 -7.75 -10.81
C LEU A 113 1.55 -8.89 -9.79
N SER A 114 0.37 -9.30 -9.33
CA SER A 114 0.20 -10.45 -8.44
C SER A 114 0.65 -11.75 -9.09
N SER A 115 1.17 -12.69 -8.29
CA SER A 115 1.53 -14.06 -8.72
C SER A 115 0.32 -14.95 -8.93
N CYS A 116 -0.83 -14.57 -8.39
CA CYS A 116 -2.14 -15.21 -8.59
C CYS A 116 -3.04 -14.27 -9.40
N THR A 117 -4.02 -14.81 -10.11
CA THR A 117 -4.99 -13.98 -10.85
C THR A 117 -5.90 -13.22 -9.90
N LEU A 118 -6.46 -12.11 -10.36
CA LEU A 118 -7.40 -11.32 -9.57
C LEU A 118 -8.66 -12.12 -9.21
N GLU A 119 -9.07 -13.07 -10.06
CA GLU A 119 -10.19 -13.98 -9.83
C GLU A 119 -9.89 -14.98 -8.70
N GLU A 120 -8.69 -15.59 -8.71
CA GLU A 120 -8.24 -16.50 -7.65
C GLU A 120 -8.15 -15.77 -6.30
N ILE A 121 -7.63 -14.55 -6.30
CA ILE A 121 -7.54 -13.69 -5.11
C ILE A 121 -8.95 -13.35 -4.61
N ALA A 122 -9.88 -12.97 -5.50
CA ALA A 122 -11.25 -12.66 -5.14
C ALA A 122 -11.99 -13.85 -4.53
N ALA A 123 -11.78 -15.07 -5.07
CA ALA A 123 -12.36 -16.30 -4.53
C ALA A 123 -11.88 -16.64 -3.12
N ALA A 124 -10.68 -16.20 -2.74
CA ALA A 124 -10.09 -16.45 -1.43
C ALA A 124 -10.32 -15.30 -0.42
N SER A 125 -10.67 -14.10 -0.89
CA SER A 125 -10.85 -12.90 -0.06
C SER A 125 -12.28 -12.74 0.44
N GLY A 126 -12.46 -11.89 1.48
CA GLY A 126 -13.76 -11.35 1.87
C GLY A 126 -14.30 -10.32 0.86
N PRO A 127 -15.46 -9.70 1.14
CA PRO A 127 -16.07 -8.71 0.24
C PRO A 127 -15.26 -7.41 0.15
N ALA A 128 -14.45 -7.08 1.15
CA ALA A 128 -13.64 -5.88 1.17
C ALA A 128 -12.36 -6.07 0.36
N ARG A 129 -12.43 -5.77 -0.94
CA ARG A 129 -11.29 -5.89 -1.85
C ARG A 129 -11.30 -4.83 -2.93
N TRP A 130 -10.13 -4.25 -3.23
CA TRP A 130 -9.87 -3.29 -4.30
C TRP A 130 -8.79 -3.84 -5.23
N PHE A 131 -8.77 -3.40 -6.48
CA PHE A 131 -7.77 -3.80 -7.47
C PHE A 131 -6.83 -2.66 -7.81
N GLN A 132 -5.53 -2.84 -7.60
CA GLN A 132 -4.52 -1.88 -8.03
C GLN A 132 -4.21 -2.10 -9.51
N LEU A 133 -4.29 -1.02 -10.28
CA LEU A 133 -4.10 -0.98 -11.72
C LEU A 133 -2.82 -0.23 -12.07
N TYR A 134 -1.99 -0.85 -12.91
CA TYR A 134 -1.08 -0.14 -13.79
C TYR A 134 -1.73 -0.04 -15.17
N LEU A 135 -1.81 1.18 -15.72
CA LEU A 135 -2.26 1.38 -17.09
C LEU A 135 -1.36 0.60 -18.05
N GLN A 136 -1.97 -0.19 -18.92
CA GLN A 136 -1.24 -0.97 -19.92
C GLN A 136 -0.98 -0.12 -21.15
N PRO A 137 0.10 -0.36 -21.90
CA PRO A 137 0.39 0.36 -23.14
C PRO A 137 -0.77 0.35 -24.13
N GLU A 138 -1.47 -0.79 -24.24
CA GLU A 138 -2.68 -0.91 -25.05
C GLU A 138 -3.92 -0.72 -24.18
N ARG A 139 -4.77 0.27 -24.51
CA ARG A 139 -6.00 0.56 -23.77
C ARG A 139 -6.94 -0.64 -23.67
N ALA A 140 -6.97 -1.51 -24.68
CA ALA A 140 -7.76 -2.72 -24.68
C ALA A 140 -7.41 -3.65 -23.50
N HIS A 141 -6.13 -3.79 -23.16
CA HIS A 141 -5.69 -4.61 -22.03
C HIS A 141 -6.08 -3.97 -20.69
N THR A 142 -6.07 -2.64 -20.60
CA THR A 142 -6.59 -1.92 -19.41
C THR A 142 -8.09 -2.16 -19.26
N LEU A 143 -8.86 -2.06 -20.34
CA LEU A 143 -10.32 -2.32 -20.31
C LEU A 143 -10.64 -3.76 -19.90
N ASP A 144 -9.87 -4.74 -20.40
CA ASP A 144 -10.04 -6.14 -19.98
C ASP A 144 -9.79 -6.31 -18.46
N LEU A 145 -8.71 -5.71 -17.92
CA LEU A 145 -8.44 -5.75 -16.48
C LEU A 145 -9.57 -5.10 -15.65
N LEU A 146 -10.14 -3.98 -16.12
CA LEU A 146 -11.28 -3.32 -15.47
C LEU A 146 -12.53 -4.23 -15.47
N ALA A 147 -12.84 -4.83 -16.61
CA ALA A 147 -13.99 -5.73 -16.76
C ALA A 147 -13.84 -6.97 -15.87
N ARG A 148 -12.66 -7.58 -15.83
CA ARG A 148 -12.33 -8.72 -14.97
C ARG A 148 -12.45 -8.33 -13.48
N ALA A 149 -11.92 -7.18 -13.08
CA ALA A 149 -12.02 -6.70 -11.70
C ALA A 149 -13.48 -6.48 -11.29
N GLN A 150 -14.30 -5.87 -12.16
CA GLN A 150 -15.73 -5.71 -11.92
C GLN A 150 -16.44 -7.07 -11.80
N ALA A 151 -16.21 -7.98 -12.74
CA ALA A 151 -16.82 -9.31 -12.76
C ALA A 151 -16.44 -10.14 -11.51
N ALA A 152 -15.20 -9.99 -11.03
CA ALA A 152 -14.72 -10.64 -9.81
C ALA A 152 -15.18 -9.93 -8.52
N GLY A 153 -15.96 -8.84 -8.61
CA GLY A 153 -16.57 -8.15 -7.48
C GLY A 153 -15.59 -7.29 -6.67
N TYR A 154 -14.58 -6.71 -7.30
CA TYR A 154 -13.75 -5.66 -6.68
C TYR A 154 -14.57 -4.38 -6.52
N GLY A 155 -14.42 -3.69 -5.37
CA GLY A 155 -15.22 -2.50 -5.05
C GLY A 155 -14.63 -1.19 -5.56
N ALA A 156 -13.35 -1.16 -5.93
CA ALA A 156 -12.69 0.03 -6.46
C ALA A 156 -11.42 -0.33 -7.25
N ILE A 157 -10.99 0.61 -8.10
CA ILE A 157 -9.70 0.60 -8.80
C ILE A 157 -8.75 1.55 -8.08
N VAL A 158 -7.50 1.12 -7.86
CA VAL A 158 -6.42 1.95 -7.33
C VAL A 158 -5.37 2.11 -8.42
N VAL A 159 -5.47 3.16 -9.24
CA VAL A 159 -4.44 3.42 -10.25
C VAL A 159 -3.18 3.98 -9.59
N THR A 160 -2.03 3.38 -9.92
CA THR A 160 -0.73 3.77 -9.36
C THR A 160 0.06 4.54 -10.40
N LEU A 161 0.43 5.79 -10.09
CA LEU A 161 1.03 6.73 -11.04
C LEU A 161 2.49 7.10 -10.73
N ASP A 162 3.05 6.65 -9.60
CA ASP A 162 4.40 6.98 -9.14
C ASP A 162 5.47 5.93 -9.51
N ALA A 163 5.14 4.98 -10.38
CA ALA A 163 6.00 3.83 -10.66
C ALA A 163 6.32 3.63 -12.16
N SER A 164 6.15 4.68 -12.99
CA SER A 164 6.52 4.63 -14.42
C SER A 164 8.00 4.34 -14.64
N ILE A 165 8.84 4.76 -13.71
CA ILE A 165 10.24 4.36 -13.62
C ILE A 165 10.59 4.08 -12.16
N GLN A 166 11.32 3.01 -11.93
CA GLN A 166 11.84 2.65 -10.61
C GLN A 166 13.34 2.39 -10.72
N LEU A 167 14.12 3.07 -9.90
CA LEU A 167 15.54 2.79 -9.80
C LEU A 167 15.76 1.45 -9.07
N ALA A 168 16.78 0.72 -9.48
CA ALA A 168 17.09 -0.56 -8.85
C ALA A 168 17.50 -0.38 -7.38
N SER A 169 17.06 -1.30 -6.51
CA SER A 169 17.56 -1.39 -5.15
C SER A 169 19.02 -1.84 -5.16
N ARG A 170 19.91 -1.03 -4.57
CA ARG A 170 21.33 -1.39 -4.44
C ARG A 170 21.53 -2.61 -3.55
N ALA A 171 20.70 -2.76 -2.50
CA ALA A 171 20.74 -3.93 -1.63
C ALA A 171 20.38 -5.20 -2.39
N ALA A 172 19.32 -5.17 -3.21
CA ALA A 172 18.91 -6.29 -4.04
C ALA A 172 19.96 -6.64 -5.11
N LEU A 173 20.56 -5.62 -5.76
CA LEU A 173 21.64 -5.82 -6.72
C LEU A 173 22.88 -6.45 -6.07
N ALA A 174 23.29 -5.95 -4.91
CA ALA A 174 24.44 -6.48 -4.16
C ALA A 174 24.20 -7.92 -3.68
N ALA A 175 22.96 -8.27 -3.37
CA ALA A 175 22.56 -9.64 -3.03
C ALA A 175 22.36 -10.56 -4.25
N GLY A 176 22.60 -10.08 -5.46
CA GLY A 176 22.43 -10.84 -6.70
C GLY A 176 20.98 -11.24 -6.98
N PHE A 177 20.00 -10.46 -6.51
CA PHE A 177 18.59 -10.81 -6.71
C PHE A 177 18.21 -10.80 -8.18
N VAL A 178 17.60 -11.90 -8.61
CA VAL A 178 16.91 -12.05 -9.90
C VAL A 178 15.49 -12.53 -9.60
N LEU A 179 14.50 -11.94 -10.27
CA LEU A 179 13.11 -12.37 -10.11
C LEU A 179 12.98 -13.83 -10.57
N PRO A 180 12.54 -14.76 -9.70
CA PRO A 180 12.37 -16.16 -10.08
C PRO A 180 11.38 -16.35 -11.22
N ALA A 181 11.61 -17.33 -12.09
CA ALA A 181 10.80 -17.58 -13.28
C ALA A 181 9.33 -17.94 -12.97
N ASP A 182 9.05 -18.42 -11.77
CA ASP A 182 7.70 -18.72 -11.28
C ASP A 182 6.98 -17.50 -10.66
N CYS A 183 7.69 -16.39 -10.46
CA CYS A 183 7.14 -15.13 -9.99
C CYS A 183 6.67 -14.25 -11.15
N VAL A 184 5.71 -14.73 -11.92
CA VAL A 184 5.14 -14.00 -13.07
C VAL A 184 3.91 -13.22 -12.65
N ALA A 185 3.66 -12.09 -13.33
CA ALA A 185 2.42 -11.32 -13.18
C ALA A 185 1.25 -12.09 -13.80
N ALA A 186 0.50 -12.83 -12.98
CA ALA A 186 -0.54 -13.74 -13.45
C ALA A 186 -1.67 -13.04 -14.21
N ASN A 187 -2.00 -11.80 -13.82
CA ASN A 187 -3.04 -11.02 -14.47
C ASN A 187 -2.69 -10.57 -15.88
N LEU A 188 -1.40 -10.54 -16.23
CA LEU A 188 -0.91 -10.09 -17.52
C LEU A 188 -0.54 -11.26 -18.47
N ARG A 189 -0.78 -12.50 -18.03
CA ARG A 189 -0.61 -13.65 -18.91
C ARG A 189 -1.57 -13.56 -20.09
N GLY A 190 -1.06 -13.79 -21.28
CA GLY A 190 -1.85 -13.72 -22.51
C GLY A 190 -1.95 -12.34 -23.16
N TYR A 191 -1.51 -11.26 -22.49
CA TYR A 191 -1.33 -10.00 -23.18
C TYR A 191 -0.01 -10.01 -23.96
N PRO A 192 -0.03 -9.63 -25.25
CA PRO A 192 1.18 -9.49 -26.03
C PRO A 192 2.13 -8.50 -25.34
N GLN A 193 3.38 -8.90 -25.16
CA GLN A 193 4.40 -7.96 -24.75
C GLN A 193 4.69 -7.02 -25.91
N SER A 194 4.62 -5.69 -25.67
CA SER A 194 5.04 -4.72 -26.68
C SER A 194 6.49 -4.99 -27.06
N ALA A 195 6.74 -5.15 -28.36
CA ALA A 195 8.11 -5.35 -28.83
C ALA A 195 8.99 -4.17 -28.39
N PRO A 196 10.23 -4.44 -27.95
CA PRO A 196 11.17 -3.37 -27.67
C PRO A 196 11.32 -2.47 -28.88
N VAL A 197 11.00 -1.19 -28.76
CA VAL A 197 11.23 -0.24 -29.84
C VAL A 197 12.69 0.20 -29.75
N PRO A 198 13.47 -0.01 -30.83
CA PRO A 198 14.85 0.44 -30.84
C PRO A 198 14.92 1.95 -30.61
N LEU A 199 15.78 2.38 -29.71
CA LEU A 199 16.06 3.78 -29.48
C LEU A 199 16.97 4.28 -30.63
N GLN A 200 16.68 5.47 -31.15
CA GLN A 200 17.54 6.13 -32.14
C GLN A 200 18.85 6.56 -31.43
N ASP A 201 19.92 6.71 -32.22
CA ASP A 201 21.19 7.23 -31.71
C ASP A 201 20.99 8.60 -31.03
N GLY A 202 21.57 8.76 -29.85
CA GLY A 202 21.40 9.97 -29.05
C GLY A 202 20.13 10.07 -28.20
N SER A 203 19.21 9.11 -28.31
CA SER A 203 17.98 9.08 -27.47
C SER A 203 18.31 8.68 -26.01
N SER A 204 17.61 9.31 -25.07
CA SER A 204 17.70 8.93 -23.65
C SER A 204 16.96 7.61 -23.40
N ARG A 205 17.64 6.67 -22.77
CA ARG A 205 17.04 5.41 -22.30
C ARG A 205 15.93 5.66 -21.28
N ILE A 206 15.96 6.79 -20.59
CA ILE A 206 14.94 7.17 -19.60
C ILE A 206 13.76 7.84 -20.30
N PHE A 207 13.97 9.00 -20.94
CA PHE A 207 12.86 9.80 -21.48
C PHE A 207 12.18 9.15 -22.69
N GLN A 208 12.94 8.70 -23.68
CA GLN A 208 12.40 8.06 -24.88
C GLN A 208 12.26 6.52 -24.71
N GLY A 209 12.89 5.94 -23.67
CA GLY A 209 12.81 4.53 -23.31
C GLY A 209 11.77 4.26 -22.23
N ALA A 210 12.17 4.21 -20.97
CA ALA A 210 11.33 3.78 -19.84
C ALA A 210 10.08 4.65 -19.65
N MET A 211 10.17 5.98 -19.85
CA MET A 211 9.05 6.92 -19.70
C MET A 211 8.14 7.02 -20.92
N ARG A 212 8.42 6.27 -21.99
CA ARG A 212 7.65 6.33 -23.25
C ARG A 212 6.15 6.08 -23.09
N HIS A 213 5.80 5.19 -22.18
CA HIS A 213 4.43 4.80 -21.88
C HIS A 213 3.98 5.27 -20.49
N ALA A 214 4.68 6.27 -19.93
CA ALA A 214 4.27 6.84 -18.66
C ALA A 214 2.88 7.49 -18.82
N PRO A 215 1.94 7.22 -17.90
CA PRO A 215 0.60 7.80 -17.93
C PRO A 215 0.65 9.33 -17.90
N THR A 216 -0.27 9.94 -18.64
CA THR A 216 -0.54 11.37 -18.69
C THR A 216 -1.89 11.72 -18.06
N TRP A 217 -2.21 13.01 -17.95
CA TRP A 217 -3.54 13.46 -17.52
C TRP A 217 -4.66 12.98 -18.45
N ASP A 218 -4.40 12.90 -19.77
CA ASP A 218 -5.36 12.39 -20.74
C ASP A 218 -5.68 10.92 -20.51
N ASP A 219 -4.69 10.13 -20.11
CA ASP A 219 -4.88 8.72 -19.77
C ASP A 219 -5.68 8.55 -18.46
N LEU A 220 -5.47 9.43 -17.49
CA LEU A 220 -6.27 9.44 -16.26
C LEU A 220 -7.71 9.84 -16.54
N HIS A 221 -7.94 10.91 -17.33
CA HIS A 221 -9.29 11.34 -17.70
C HIS A 221 -10.03 10.24 -18.47
N TRP A 222 -9.33 9.58 -19.41
CA TRP A 222 -9.87 8.42 -20.11
C TRP A 222 -10.23 7.28 -19.12
N LEU A 223 -9.33 6.94 -18.18
CA LEU A 223 -9.59 5.90 -17.19
C LEU A 223 -10.82 6.22 -16.34
N LEU A 224 -10.96 7.45 -15.87
CA LEU A 224 -12.12 7.90 -15.07
C LEU A 224 -13.44 7.73 -15.80
N GLN A 225 -13.44 7.93 -17.14
CA GLN A 225 -14.63 7.74 -17.98
C GLN A 225 -14.89 6.25 -18.30
N ALA A 226 -13.83 5.46 -18.46
CA ALA A 226 -13.91 4.07 -18.86
C ALA A 226 -14.16 3.10 -17.69
N SER A 227 -13.78 3.50 -16.48
CA SER A 227 -13.88 2.61 -15.31
C SER A 227 -15.33 2.47 -14.83
N PRO A 228 -15.84 1.22 -14.71
CA PRO A 228 -17.14 0.97 -14.09
C PRO A 228 -17.12 1.05 -12.56
N LEU A 229 -15.93 1.17 -11.97
CA LEU A 229 -15.68 1.21 -10.53
C LEU A 229 -15.08 2.55 -10.11
N PRO A 230 -15.28 2.99 -8.86
CA PRO A 230 -14.61 4.18 -8.32
C PRO A 230 -13.10 4.08 -8.46
N VAL A 231 -12.45 5.16 -8.93
CA VAL A 231 -10.99 5.21 -9.14
C VAL A 231 -10.33 6.02 -8.04
N TRP A 232 -9.40 5.38 -7.34
CA TRP A 232 -8.48 5.98 -6.39
C TRP A 232 -7.12 6.15 -7.03
N VAL A 233 -6.39 7.21 -6.66
CA VAL A 233 -5.03 7.45 -7.19
C VAL A 233 -4.01 7.27 -6.11
N LYS A 234 -3.00 6.42 -6.37
CA LYS A 234 -1.85 6.14 -5.48
C LYS A 234 -0.57 6.73 -6.02
N GLY A 235 0.27 7.25 -5.12
CA GLY A 235 1.56 7.86 -5.46
C GLY A 235 1.56 9.38 -5.35
N VAL A 236 0.60 9.95 -4.62
CA VAL A 236 0.41 11.39 -4.50
C VAL A 236 1.31 11.94 -3.41
N LEU A 237 2.18 12.91 -3.77
CA LEU A 237 3.08 13.60 -2.82
C LEU A 237 3.02 15.12 -2.94
N HIS A 238 2.51 15.66 -4.06
CA HIS A 238 2.43 17.10 -4.28
C HIS A 238 1.00 17.61 -4.03
N PRO A 239 0.83 18.69 -3.23
CA PRO A 239 -0.52 19.23 -2.94
C PRO A 239 -1.27 19.71 -4.17
N ASP A 240 -0.58 20.23 -5.19
CA ASP A 240 -1.23 20.70 -6.42
C ASP A 240 -1.75 19.55 -7.26
N ASP A 241 -0.98 18.43 -7.34
CA ASP A 241 -1.47 17.20 -7.97
C ASP A 241 -2.70 16.67 -7.23
N ALA A 242 -2.70 16.71 -5.90
CA ALA A 242 -3.84 16.28 -5.09
C ALA A 242 -5.11 17.10 -5.41
N ARG A 243 -4.99 18.44 -5.55
CA ARG A 243 -6.13 19.31 -5.95
C ARG A 243 -6.64 18.95 -7.35
N GLN A 244 -5.73 18.76 -8.31
CA GLN A 244 -6.09 18.42 -9.69
C GLN A 244 -6.77 17.06 -9.76
N LEU A 245 -6.27 16.06 -9.05
CA LEU A 245 -6.86 14.72 -8.96
C LEU A 245 -8.26 14.75 -8.33
N GLN A 246 -8.45 15.53 -7.27
CA GLN A 246 -9.75 15.73 -6.67
C GLN A 246 -10.72 16.43 -7.64
N ALA A 247 -10.26 17.48 -8.32
CA ALA A 247 -11.07 18.20 -9.31
C ALA A 247 -11.43 17.34 -10.54
N ALA A 248 -10.57 16.38 -10.90
CA ALA A 248 -10.83 15.40 -11.96
C ALA A 248 -11.89 14.35 -11.58
N GLY A 249 -12.31 14.28 -10.31
CA GLY A 249 -13.35 13.36 -9.84
C GLY A 249 -12.84 12.01 -9.35
N CYS A 250 -11.58 11.93 -8.95
CA CYS A 250 -11.06 10.73 -8.27
C CYS A 250 -11.81 10.47 -6.97
N ALA A 251 -12.14 9.21 -6.70
CA ALA A 251 -12.91 8.79 -5.50
C ALA A 251 -12.14 8.98 -4.19
N GLY A 252 -10.82 9.02 -4.25
CA GLY A 252 -9.93 9.28 -3.13
C GLY A 252 -8.46 9.19 -3.54
N LEU A 253 -7.58 9.57 -2.63
CA LEU A 253 -6.14 9.65 -2.88
C LEU A 253 -5.35 8.84 -1.86
N ILE A 254 -4.25 8.25 -2.29
CA ILE A 254 -3.31 7.53 -1.42
C ILE A 254 -1.98 8.29 -1.45
N VAL A 255 -1.68 8.97 -0.35
CA VAL A 255 -0.40 9.66 -0.12
C VAL A 255 0.68 8.61 0.03
N SER A 256 1.60 8.57 -0.92
CA SER A 256 2.55 7.47 -1.07
C SER A 256 3.79 7.89 -1.85
N ASN A 257 4.96 7.45 -1.40
CA ASN A 257 6.20 7.45 -2.17
C ASN A 257 6.57 6.02 -2.61
N HIS A 258 5.55 5.15 -2.81
CA HIS A 258 5.72 3.73 -3.14
C HIS A 258 6.55 2.96 -2.09
N GLY A 259 6.48 3.39 -0.82
CA GLY A 259 7.31 2.83 0.23
C GLY A 259 8.81 3.06 0.01
N GLY A 260 9.21 4.13 -0.71
CA GLY A 260 10.59 4.43 -1.05
C GLY A 260 11.14 3.60 -2.21
N ARG A 261 10.28 3.09 -3.12
CA ARG A 261 10.70 2.23 -4.23
C ARG A 261 10.77 2.95 -5.58
N SER A 262 10.23 4.15 -5.70
CA SER A 262 10.19 4.92 -6.96
C SER A 262 11.35 5.92 -7.06
N LEU A 263 11.42 6.89 -6.14
CA LEU A 263 12.44 7.92 -6.10
C LEU A 263 13.11 7.92 -4.73
N ASP A 264 14.44 7.73 -4.69
CA ASP A 264 15.19 7.55 -3.43
C ASP A 264 15.21 8.81 -2.55
N ASP A 265 15.20 9.99 -3.17
CA ASP A 265 15.16 11.28 -2.46
C ASP A 265 13.73 11.86 -2.35
N ALA A 266 12.67 11.03 -2.55
CA ALA A 266 11.32 11.47 -2.34
C ALA A 266 11.06 11.75 -0.84
N PRO A 267 10.22 12.76 -0.52
CA PRO A 267 9.84 13.02 0.87
C PRO A 267 9.04 11.84 1.43
N ALA A 268 9.09 11.67 2.75
CA ALA A 268 8.26 10.70 3.44
C ALA A 268 6.77 11.02 3.25
N SER A 269 5.96 10.00 3.00
CA SER A 269 4.50 10.16 2.78
C SER A 269 3.84 10.87 3.96
N LEU A 270 4.20 10.51 5.20
CA LEU A 270 3.66 11.14 6.41
C LEU A 270 3.98 12.65 6.47
N THR A 271 5.15 13.07 5.98
CA THR A 271 5.56 14.48 5.97
C THR A 271 4.70 15.32 5.02
N GLN A 272 4.25 14.73 3.89
CA GLN A 272 3.42 15.40 2.90
C GLN A 272 1.93 15.40 3.25
N LEU A 273 1.49 14.47 4.10
CA LEU A 273 0.08 14.26 4.41
C LEU A 273 -0.64 15.53 4.91
N PRO A 274 -0.11 16.33 5.87
CA PRO A 274 -0.82 17.53 6.34
C PRO A 274 -1.02 18.59 5.24
N ALA A 275 -0.02 18.79 4.38
CA ALA A 275 -0.11 19.73 3.26
C ALA A 275 -1.12 19.28 2.21
N ILE A 276 -1.16 17.97 1.92
CA ILE A 276 -2.15 17.40 1.01
C ILE A 276 -3.54 17.50 1.62
N ARG A 277 -3.72 17.17 2.91
CA ARG A 277 -5.02 17.31 3.60
C ARG A 277 -5.52 18.76 3.56
N ALA A 278 -4.63 19.73 3.80
CA ALA A 278 -4.98 21.15 3.70
C ALA A 278 -5.39 21.55 2.28
N ALA A 279 -4.77 20.96 1.27
CA ALA A 279 -5.03 21.26 -0.14
C ALA A 279 -6.39 20.75 -0.63
N VAL A 280 -6.81 19.55 -0.19
CA VAL A 280 -8.05 18.88 -0.68
C VAL A 280 -9.22 19.00 0.31
N GLY A 281 -9.00 19.53 1.50
CA GLY A 281 -10.03 19.69 2.53
C GLY A 281 -10.48 18.37 3.19
N PRO A 282 -11.37 18.43 4.20
CA PRO A 282 -11.72 17.27 5.01
C PRO A 282 -12.61 16.24 4.30
N ALA A 283 -13.32 16.63 3.27
CA ALA A 283 -14.27 15.75 2.56
C ALA A 283 -13.60 14.75 1.61
N CYS A 284 -12.38 15.04 1.13
CA CYS A 284 -11.66 14.14 0.24
C CYS A 284 -11.12 12.93 1.02
N PRO A 285 -11.47 11.69 0.66
CA PRO A 285 -10.88 10.54 1.31
C PRO A 285 -9.38 10.43 1.01
N LEU A 286 -8.56 10.44 2.08
CA LEU A 286 -7.11 10.28 2.01
C LEU A 286 -6.65 9.03 2.73
N LEU A 287 -5.88 8.22 2.07
CA LEU A 287 -5.13 7.12 2.68
C LEU A 287 -3.64 7.45 2.70
N LEU A 288 -2.90 6.73 3.53
CA LEU A 288 -1.45 6.85 3.59
C LEU A 288 -0.81 5.47 3.56
N ASP A 289 0.29 5.34 2.82
CA ASP A 289 1.23 4.23 2.98
C ASP A 289 2.67 4.73 3.16
N GLY A 290 3.57 3.81 3.46
CA GLY A 290 4.99 4.09 3.64
C GLY A 290 5.37 4.30 5.12
N GLY A 291 6.14 3.35 5.65
CA GLY A 291 6.75 3.44 6.97
C GLY A 291 5.96 2.88 8.15
N VAL A 292 4.67 2.62 8.03
CA VAL A 292 3.83 2.08 9.11
C VAL A 292 4.38 0.75 9.64
N ARG A 293 4.63 0.68 10.95
CA ARG A 293 5.16 -0.50 11.64
C ARG A 293 4.43 -0.84 12.93
N SER A 294 3.59 0.08 13.42
CA SER A 294 2.88 -0.04 14.69
C SER A 294 1.47 0.53 14.59
N GLY A 295 0.60 0.16 15.52
CA GLY A 295 -0.70 0.79 15.66
C GLY A 295 -0.59 2.26 16.05
N SER A 296 0.46 2.61 16.78
CA SER A 296 0.80 4.01 17.09
C SER A 296 1.17 4.83 15.86
N ASP A 297 1.87 4.22 14.86
CA ASP A 297 2.10 4.89 13.57
C ASP A 297 0.79 5.12 12.81
N ALA A 298 -0.11 4.13 12.81
CA ALA A 298 -1.44 4.30 12.23
C ALA A 298 -2.20 5.45 12.91
N PHE A 299 -2.19 5.52 14.23
CA PHE A 299 -2.78 6.63 15.00
C PHE A 299 -2.23 8.01 14.57
N LYS A 300 -0.89 8.12 14.44
CA LYS A 300 -0.23 9.36 14.00
C LYS A 300 -0.65 9.76 12.59
N ALA A 301 -0.75 8.80 11.67
CA ALA A 301 -1.23 9.07 10.31
C ALA A 301 -2.69 9.56 10.30
N LEU A 302 -3.56 8.93 11.09
CA LEU A 302 -4.96 9.36 11.24
C LEU A 302 -5.03 10.77 11.81
N ALA A 303 -4.28 11.06 12.87
CA ALA A 303 -4.24 12.39 13.50
C ALA A 303 -3.74 13.49 12.54
N LEU A 304 -2.83 13.15 11.62
CA LEU A 304 -2.30 14.08 10.61
C LEU A 304 -3.17 14.19 9.35
N GLY A 305 -4.30 13.50 9.31
CA GLY A 305 -5.32 13.70 8.29
C GLY A 305 -5.59 12.54 7.34
N ALA A 306 -5.01 11.36 7.54
CA ALA A 306 -5.43 10.16 6.84
C ALA A 306 -6.78 9.67 7.37
N ASN A 307 -7.60 9.06 6.51
CA ASN A 307 -8.80 8.34 6.91
C ASN A 307 -8.46 6.87 7.24
N ALA A 308 -7.47 6.31 6.56
CA ALA A 308 -6.99 4.96 6.80
C ALA A 308 -5.53 4.83 6.35
N VAL A 309 -4.87 3.72 6.69
CA VAL A 309 -3.48 3.44 6.30
C VAL A 309 -3.38 2.09 5.59
N LEU A 310 -2.40 1.98 4.67
CA LEU A 310 -2.11 0.73 3.99
C LEU A 310 -0.76 0.18 4.48
N VAL A 311 -0.73 -1.14 4.69
CA VAL A 311 0.45 -1.86 5.19
C VAL A 311 1.02 -2.72 4.07
N GLY A 312 2.25 -2.45 3.65
CA GLY A 312 2.93 -3.17 2.55
C GLY A 312 3.96 -4.18 3.05
N ARG A 313 5.15 -3.74 3.44
CA ARG A 313 6.27 -4.64 3.80
C ARG A 313 5.96 -5.58 4.95
N LEU A 314 5.23 -5.12 5.98
CA LEU A 314 4.87 -6.00 7.11
C LEU A 314 4.03 -7.19 6.66
N GLN A 315 3.10 -7.03 5.70
CA GLN A 315 2.35 -8.17 5.18
C GLN A 315 3.27 -9.18 4.49
N MET A 316 4.28 -8.73 3.75
CA MET A 316 5.22 -9.62 3.07
C MET A 316 6.09 -10.41 4.04
N VAL A 317 6.63 -9.75 5.05
CA VAL A 317 7.47 -10.42 6.06
C VAL A 317 6.64 -11.35 6.95
N ALA A 318 5.41 -10.98 7.31
CA ALA A 318 4.50 -11.85 8.05
C ALA A 318 4.06 -13.06 7.21
N LEU A 319 3.80 -12.85 5.91
CA LEU A 319 3.50 -13.91 4.94
C LEU A 319 4.67 -14.91 4.84
N ALA A 320 5.91 -14.41 4.75
CA ALA A 320 7.10 -15.26 4.69
C ALA A 320 7.31 -16.12 5.94
N VAL A 321 6.99 -15.58 7.10
CA VAL A 321 7.21 -16.24 8.38
C VAL A 321 6.13 -17.29 8.68
N ALA A 322 4.84 -17.00 8.47
CA ALA A 322 3.76 -17.88 8.89
C ALA A 322 2.54 -17.90 7.95
N GLY A 323 2.72 -17.57 6.67
CA GLY A 323 1.64 -17.64 5.66
C GLY A 323 0.44 -16.77 6.03
N ALA A 324 -0.75 -17.25 5.74
CA ALA A 324 -2.01 -16.54 6.04
C ALA A 324 -2.15 -16.22 7.53
N LEU A 325 -1.77 -17.14 8.40
CA LEU A 325 -1.84 -16.93 9.86
C LEU A 325 -0.92 -15.79 10.29
N GLY A 326 0.28 -15.68 9.70
CA GLY A 326 1.22 -14.59 9.97
C GLY A 326 0.65 -13.22 9.60
N VAL A 327 0.04 -13.11 8.42
CA VAL A 327 -0.58 -11.86 7.97
C VAL A 327 -1.78 -11.48 8.87
N ALA A 328 -2.65 -12.43 9.21
CA ALA A 328 -3.78 -12.17 10.10
C ALA A 328 -3.32 -11.74 11.50
N HIS A 329 -2.34 -12.42 12.08
CA HIS A 329 -1.78 -12.07 13.39
C HIS A 329 -1.09 -10.69 13.37
N MET A 330 -0.33 -10.37 12.32
CA MET A 330 0.27 -9.06 12.15
C MET A 330 -0.78 -7.93 12.14
N LEU A 331 -1.90 -8.13 11.41
CA LEU A 331 -3.01 -7.19 11.40
C LEU A 331 -3.66 -7.05 12.78
N GLN A 332 -3.90 -8.16 13.48
CA GLN A 332 -4.46 -8.15 14.83
C GLN A 332 -3.57 -7.35 15.79
N LEU A 333 -2.26 -7.58 15.79
CA LEU A 333 -1.31 -6.83 16.61
C LEU A 333 -1.36 -5.33 16.33
N LEU A 334 -1.41 -4.92 15.06
CA LEU A 334 -1.53 -3.51 14.68
C LEU A 334 -2.85 -2.90 15.14
N VAL A 335 -3.96 -3.64 15.03
CA VAL A 335 -5.29 -3.18 15.48
C VAL A 335 -5.34 -3.02 16.99
N GLU A 336 -4.85 -4.00 17.75
CA GLU A 336 -4.82 -3.95 19.21
C GLU A 336 -3.94 -2.79 19.71
N GLU A 337 -2.78 -2.56 19.08
CA GLU A 337 -1.90 -1.45 19.41
C GLU A 337 -2.52 -0.09 19.04
N LEU A 338 -3.23 0.02 17.91
CA LEU A 338 -3.99 1.23 17.55
C LEU A 338 -5.06 1.51 18.61
N GLN A 339 -5.86 0.52 18.99
CA GLN A 339 -6.92 0.66 19.98
C GLN A 339 -6.36 1.02 21.37
N ALA A 340 -5.24 0.42 21.77
CA ALA A 340 -4.54 0.79 23.00
C ALA A 340 -4.06 2.25 22.97
N THR A 341 -3.51 2.68 21.83
CA THR A 341 -3.09 4.08 21.62
C THR A 341 -4.30 5.02 21.67
N MET A 342 -5.40 4.68 21.01
CA MET A 342 -6.67 5.43 21.07
C MET A 342 -7.17 5.55 22.51
N ALA A 343 -7.19 4.46 23.26
CA ALA A 343 -7.65 4.45 24.65
C ALA A 343 -6.82 5.39 25.53
N GLN A 344 -5.50 5.36 25.40
CA GLN A 344 -4.60 6.23 26.16
C GLN A 344 -4.66 7.70 25.71
N ALA A 345 -4.89 7.95 24.42
CA ALA A 345 -5.11 9.30 23.90
C ALA A 345 -6.50 9.86 24.22
N GLY A 346 -7.40 9.04 24.80
CA GLY A 346 -8.77 9.44 25.12
C GLY A 346 -9.67 9.60 23.88
N CYS A 347 -9.39 8.84 22.81
CA CYS A 347 -10.12 8.82 21.55
C CYS A 347 -10.97 7.56 21.48
N ALA A 348 -12.27 7.65 21.77
CA ALA A 348 -13.19 6.50 21.73
C ALA A 348 -13.47 6.03 20.30
N THR A 349 -13.43 6.94 19.34
CA THR A 349 -13.67 6.66 17.92
C THR A 349 -12.58 7.30 17.06
N LEU A 350 -12.53 6.93 15.77
CA LEU A 350 -11.61 7.56 14.82
C LEU A 350 -11.89 9.07 14.64
N ALA A 351 -13.12 9.51 14.84
CA ALA A 351 -13.49 10.93 14.76
C ALA A 351 -12.86 11.79 15.88
N ASP A 352 -12.49 11.17 16.99
CA ASP A 352 -11.82 11.87 18.11
C ASP A 352 -10.33 12.08 17.84
N ILE A 353 -9.76 11.37 16.86
CA ILE A 353 -8.35 11.46 16.50
C ILE A 353 -8.13 12.72 15.65
N THR A 354 -7.48 13.72 16.23
CA THR A 354 -7.21 15.00 15.59
C THR A 354 -5.73 15.39 15.74
N PRO A 355 -5.23 16.40 15.01
CA PRO A 355 -3.85 16.88 15.18
C PRO A 355 -3.51 17.26 16.63
N ASN A 356 -4.50 17.67 17.43
CA ASN A 356 -4.31 18.01 18.85
C ASN A 356 -3.98 16.79 19.75
N CYS A 357 -4.09 15.58 19.22
CA CYS A 357 -3.65 14.36 19.90
C CYS A 357 -2.13 14.14 19.78
N LEU A 358 -1.43 15.01 19.03
CA LEU A 358 0.00 14.89 18.79
C LEU A 358 0.78 16.12 19.25
N THR A 359 2.04 15.91 19.56
CA THR A 359 3.04 16.97 19.74
C THR A 359 4.31 16.60 18.98
N PRO A 360 5.10 17.57 18.46
CA PRO A 360 6.42 17.27 17.92
C PRO A 360 7.29 16.57 18.99
N SER A 361 8.00 15.51 18.57
CA SER A 361 9.06 14.91 19.38
C SER A 361 10.33 15.74 19.24
N CYS A 362 11.01 16.02 20.37
CA CYS A 362 12.32 16.67 20.37
C CYS A 362 13.41 15.81 19.77
#